data_c5bf6d2389298a3f7c35c4caf2d942b9
#
_entry.id   c5bf6d2389298a3f7c35c4caf2d942b9
#
_cell.length_a   1.000
_cell.length_b   1.000
_cell.length_c   1.000
_cell.angle_alpha   90.00
_cell.angle_beta   90.00
_cell.angle_gamma   90.00
#
_symmetry.space_group_name_H-M   'P 1'
#
loop_
_entity.id
_entity.type
_entity.pdbx_description
1 polymer ?
#
loop_
_entity_poly.entity_id
_entity_poly.type
_entity_poly.pdbx_seq_one_letter_code
_entity_poly.pdbx_strand_id
1 'polypeptide(L)'
;MNQVAEKKKSDVALTGMFEEDANTSFGNMDSDDYALPFLRVLGQLSPECNKRDAKYVDGAEPGMIFNTVTKQLYDGEAGVNIIPCYYKREYVEWSDRGEGTTAPVAIHSVDSGIIKEATRDASYKDRLPNGNYLENTASYFVLIDDGTSALISMKSTQLKVSRSWNSMMNSIKLKGKNGMFTPAMYSHIYNLKTVQQSNDKGTWFGWTIEKVGPVQDKDLYGAAKSFASSVNKGDVTAKHGGDGEAKSKDEVPL
;
A
#
# COMPACT_ATOMS: atom_id res chain seq x y z
N MET A 1 21.22 -35.59 -19.34
CA MET A 1 21.33 -35.08 -17.93
C MET A 1 22.35 -33.95 -17.72
N ASN A 2 23.27 -33.65 -18.66
CA ASN A 2 24.32 -32.63 -18.43
C ASN A 2 23.88 -31.15 -18.57
N GLN A 3 22.93 -30.82 -19.44
CA GLN A 3 22.56 -29.43 -19.71
C GLN A 3 21.88 -28.70 -18.52
N VAL A 4 21.13 -29.40 -17.70
CA VAL A 4 20.45 -28.79 -16.52
C VAL A 4 21.45 -28.53 -15.39
N ALA A 5 22.48 -29.36 -15.24
CA ALA A 5 23.52 -29.19 -14.24
C ALA A 5 24.51 -28.06 -14.59
N GLU A 6 24.82 -27.90 -15.90
CA GLU A 6 25.66 -26.78 -16.37
C GLU A 6 24.94 -25.45 -16.27
N LYS A 7 23.64 -25.38 -16.59
CA LYS A 7 22.85 -24.16 -16.45
C LYS A 7 22.75 -23.70 -14.99
N LYS A 8 22.53 -24.63 -14.03
CA LYS A 8 22.50 -24.31 -12.60
C LYS A 8 23.86 -23.81 -12.07
N LYS A 9 24.98 -24.34 -12.57
CA LYS A 9 26.34 -23.89 -12.18
C LYS A 9 26.66 -22.50 -12.72
N SER A 10 26.25 -22.19 -13.95
CA SER A 10 26.44 -20.84 -14.53
C SER A 10 25.60 -19.78 -13.83
N ASP A 11 24.35 -20.12 -13.45
CA ASP A 11 23.45 -19.19 -12.74
C ASP A 11 23.99 -18.84 -11.33
N VAL A 12 24.53 -19.81 -10.60
CA VAL A 12 25.15 -19.59 -9.28
C VAL A 12 26.41 -18.74 -9.39
N ALA A 13 27.25 -18.96 -10.41
CA ALA A 13 28.46 -18.17 -10.63
C ALA A 13 28.13 -16.71 -10.98
N LEU A 14 27.10 -16.46 -11.81
CA LEU A 14 26.63 -15.11 -12.14
C LEU A 14 26.03 -14.40 -10.93
N THR A 15 25.25 -15.09 -10.10
CA THR A 15 24.68 -14.53 -8.88
C THR A 15 25.77 -14.08 -7.90
N GLY A 16 26.87 -14.82 -7.78
CA GLY A 16 28.02 -14.41 -6.97
C GLY A 16 28.66 -13.11 -7.46
N MET A 17 28.80 -12.94 -8.79
CA MET A 17 29.30 -11.68 -9.36
C MET A 17 28.32 -10.51 -9.10
N PHE A 18 27.01 -10.76 -9.20
CA PHE A 18 26.00 -9.73 -8.90
C PHE A 18 26.03 -9.31 -7.42
N GLU A 19 26.33 -10.24 -6.51
CA GLU A 19 26.48 -9.97 -5.09
C GLU A 19 27.73 -9.11 -4.80
N GLU A 20 28.86 -9.39 -5.47
CA GLU A 20 30.09 -8.58 -5.38
C GLU A 20 29.88 -7.15 -5.88
N ASP A 21 29.07 -6.98 -6.95
CA ASP A 21 28.75 -5.67 -7.53
C ASP A 21 27.51 -5.00 -6.92
N ALA A 22 26.93 -5.59 -5.87
CA ALA A 22 25.70 -5.08 -5.27
C ALA A 22 25.85 -3.62 -4.81
N ASN A 23 24.86 -2.80 -5.15
CA ASN A 23 24.77 -1.38 -4.80
C ASN A 23 25.85 -0.45 -5.40
N THR A 24 26.78 -0.93 -6.19
CA THR A 24 27.86 -0.09 -6.76
C THR A 24 27.36 0.99 -7.69
N SER A 25 26.19 0.79 -8.34
CA SER A 25 25.61 1.69 -9.33
C SER A 25 24.56 2.67 -8.75
N PHE A 26 24.17 2.50 -7.49
CA PHE A 26 23.09 3.28 -6.86
C PHE A 26 23.59 4.37 -5.90
N GLY A 27 24.89 4.63 -5.85
CA GLY A 27 25.53 5.48 -4.84
C GLY A 27 25.11 6.96 -4.81
N ASN A 28 24.47 7.46 -5.88
CA ASN A 28 23.99 8.84 -5.98
C ASN A 28 22.47 8.96 -5.95
N MET A 29 21.75 7.85 -5.71
CA MET A 29 20.30 7.84 -5.62
C MET A 29 19.85 8.09 -4.19
N ASP A 30 18.84 8.95 -4.03
CA ASP A 30 18.18 9.21 -2.76
C ASP A 30 16.70 8.77 -2.79
N SER A 31 15.97 9.02 -1.70
CA SER A 31 14.57 8.61 -1.57
C SER A 31 13.63 9.20 -2.63
N ASP A 32 14.00 10.34 -3.22
CA ASP A 32 13.19 11.01 -4.24
C ASP A 32 13.37 10.40 -5.62
N ASP A 33 14.45 9.65 -5.83
CA ASP A 33 14.74 8.92 -7.07
C ASP A 33 13.98 7.59 -7.16
N TYR A 34 13.36 7.14 -6.06
CA TYR A 34 12.59 5.90 -6.02
C TYR A 34 11.09 6.18 -5.92
N ALA A 35 10.32 5.47 -6.73
CA ALA A 35 8.87 5.44 -6.56
C ALA A 35 8.48 4.39 -5.52
N LEU A 36 7.85 4.81 -4.41
CA LEU A 36 7.25 3.86 -3.48
C LEU A 36 6.01 3.22 -4.14
N PRO A 37 6.02 1.90 -4.38
CA PRO A 37 4.89 1.23 -5.02
C PRO A 37 3.66 1.23 -4.13
N PHE A 38 2.49 1.35 -4.75
CA PHE A 38 1.23 1.05 -4.10
C PHE A 38 0.89 -0.43 -4.30
N LEU A 39 0.41 -1.07 -3.24
CA LEU A 39 -0.39 -2.28 -3.35
C LEU A 39 -1.85 -1.86 -3.41
N ARG A 40 -2.52 -2.17 -4.52
CA ARG A 40 -3.92 -1.86 -4.71
C ARG A 40 -4.74 -3.04 -5.18
N VAL A 41 -6.01 -3.04 -4.86
CA VAL A 41 -6.96 -4.04 -5.34
C VAL A 41 -7.36 -3.68 -6.77
N LEU A 42 -7.33 -4.64 -7.68
CA LEU A 42 -7.89 -4.47 -9.01
C LEU A 42 -9.41 -4.65 -8.96
N GLY A 43 -10.12 -3.68 -9.49
CA GLY A 43 -11.57 -3.73 -9.70
C GLY A 43 -11.94 -4.14 -11.13
N GLN A 44 -13.24 -4.26 -11.40
CA GLN A 44 -13.72 -4.65 -12.73
C GLN A 44 -13.39 -3.62 -13.82
N LEU A 45 -13.29 -2.34 -13.43
CA LEU A 45 -12.99 -1.24 -14.35
C LEU A 45 -11.51 -0.83 -14.32
N SER A 46 -10.66 -1.57 -13.62
CA SER A 46 -9.23 -1.32 -13.59
C SER A 46 -8.63 -1.48 -14.98
N PRO A 47 -7.87 -0.47 -15.48
CA PRO A 47 -7.31 -0.52 -16.83
C PRO A 47 -6.38 -1.73 -17.04
N GLU A 48 -5.74 -2.20 -15.98
CA GLU A 48 -4.87 -3.38 -16.00
C GLU A 48 -5.62 -4.67 -16.39
N CYS A 49 -6.93 -4.75 -16.09
CA CYS A 49 -7.77 -5.89 -16.44
C CYS A 49 -8.35 -5.79 -17.87
N ASN A 50 -8.22 -4.64 -18.54
CA ASN A 50 -8.79 -4.42 -19.85
C ASN A 50 -7.76 -4.65 -20.96
N LYS A 51 -7.89 -5.74 -21.72
CA LYS A 51 -6.96 -6.11 -22.81
C LYS A 51 -6.77 -5.06 -23.90
N ARG A 52 -7.67 -4.08 -24.00
CA ARG A 52 -7.58 -2.99 -24.98
C ARG A 52 -7.00 -1.69 -24.42
N ASP A 53 -6.72 -1.66 -23.12
CA ASP A 53 -6.13 -0.51 -22.45
C ASP A 53 -4.59 -0.55 -22.59
N ALA A 54 -3.97 0.62 -22.74
CA ALA A 54 -2.51 0.72 -22.80
C ALA A 54 -1.81 0.29 -21.49
N LYS A 55 -2.55 0.26 -20.38
CA LYS A 55 -2.08 -0.18 -19.05
C LYS A 55 -2.39 -1.65 -18.76
N TYR A 56 -2.88 -2.41 -19.75
CA TYR A 56 -3.17 -3.83 -19.58
C TYR A 56 -1.96 -4.60 -19.06
N VAL A 57 -2.21 -5.47 -18.10
CA VAL A 57 -1.21 -6.41 -17.56
C VAL A 57 -1.71 -7.83 -17.80
N ASP A 58 -0.88 -8.64 -18.44
CA ASP A 58 -1.26 -10.01 -18.74
C ASP A 58 -1.54 -10.80 -17.45
N GLY A 59 -2.66 -11.54 -17.43
CA GLY A 59 -3.13 -12.26 -16.26
C GLY A 59 -3.78 -11.42 -15.17
N ALA A 60 -3.93 -10.10 -15.35
CA ALA A 60 -4.62 -9.26 -14.39
C ALA A 60 -6.13 -9.50 -14.39
N GLU A 61 -6.68 -9.81 -13.21
CA GLU A 61 -8.11 -10.05 -12.99
C GLU A 61 -8.63 -9.21 -11.81
N PRO A 62 -9.94 -8.85 -11.83
CA PRO A 62 -10.57 -8.18 -10.70
C PRO A 62 -10.44 -9.02 -9.42
N GLY A 63 -10.10 -8.37 -8.31
CA GLY A 63 -9.85 -9.00 -7.03
C GLY A 63 -8.39 -9.32 -6.76
N MET A 64 -7.52 -9.30 -7.75
CA MET A 64 -6.08 -9.44 -7.54
C MET A 64 -5.48 -8.21 -6.86
N ILE A 65 -4.35 -8.41 -6.18
CA ILE A 65 -3.52 -7.34 -5.62
C ILE A 65 -2.43 -7.00 -6.62
N PHE A 66 -2.25 -5.73 -6.89
CA PHE A 66 -1.36 -5.22 -7.91
C PHE A 66 -0.31 -4.26 -7.32
N ASN A 67 0.96 -4.50 -7.64
CA ASN A 67 2.05 -3.59 -7.34
C ASN A 67 2.23 -2.60 -8.49
N THR A 68 2.06 -1.31 -8.23
CA THR A 68 2.02 -0.28 -9.27
C THR A 68 3.36 -0.01 -9.95
N VAL A 69 4.48 -0.32 -9.32
CA VAL A 69 5.83 -0.12 -9.87
C VAL A 69 6.33 -1.38 -10.56
N THR A 70 6.39 -2.50 -9.85
CA THR A 70 6.91 -3.76 -10.39
C THR A 70 5.95 -4.46 -11.35
N LYS A 71 4.68 -4.03 -11.39
CA LYS A 71 3.57 -4.64 -12.15
C LYS A 71 3.27 -6.08 -11.70
N GLN A 72 3.79 -6.50 -10.55
CA GLN A 72 3.54 -7.81 -9.98
C GLN A 72 2.08 -7.96 -9.56
N LEU A 73 1.52 -9.11 -9.87
CA LEU A 73 0.18 -9.54 -9.49
C LEU A 73 0.28 -10.57 -8.37
N TYR A 74 -0.55 -10.42 -7.35
CA TYR A 74 -0.72 -11.41 -6.30
C TYR A 74 -2.17 -11.89 -6.32
N ASP A 75 -2.37 -13.17 -6.12
CA ASP A 75 -3.71 -13.73 -5.98
C ASP A 75 -4.42 -13.12 -4.76
N GLY A 76 -5.66 -12.66 -4.95
CA GLY A 76 -6.39 -11.95 -3.90
C GLY A 76 -6.86 -12.85 -2.75
N GLU A 77 -7.12 -14.14 -3.02
CA GLU A 77 -7.56 -15.12 -2.00
C GLU A 77 -6.36 -15.65 -1.20
N ALA A 78 -5.27 -15.97 -1.87
CA ALA A 78 -4.02 -16.36 -1.21
C ALA A 78 -3.43 -15.19 -0.42
N GLY A 79 -3.54 -13.98 -0.96
CA GLY A 79 -3.03 -12.77 -0.36
C GLY A 79 -1.52 -12.61 -0.44
N VAL A 80 -1.03 -11.57 0.21
CA VAL A 80 0.40 -11.25 0.33
C VAL A 80 0.76 -10.98 1.79
N ASN A 81 1.85 -11.56 2.26
CA ASN A 81 2.34 -11.31 3.60
C ASN A 81 3.06 -9.97 3.65
N ILE A 82 2.70 -9.18 4.64
CA ILE A 82 3.25 -7.83 4.85
C ILE A 82 3.58 -7.59 6.32
N ILE A 83 4.51 -6.68 6.54
CA ILE A 83 4.86 -6.13 7.85
C ILE A 83 4.47 -4.65 7.83
N PRO A 84 3.46 -4.21 8.61
CA PRO A 84 3.12 -2.79 8.72
C PRO A 84 4.23 -2.06 9.49
N CYS A 85 4.83 -1.04 8.87
CA CYS A 85 5.96 -0.32 9.44
C CYS A 85 5.54 1.03 10.03
N TYR A 86 4.66 1.75 9.34
CA TYR A 86 4.18 3.05 9.78
C TYR A 86 2.74 3.28 9.32
N TYR A 87 1.98 4.03 10.09
CA TYR A 87 0.61 4.42 9.79
C TYR A 87 0.49 5.94 9.76
N LYS A 88 -0.16 6.48 8.74
CA LYS A 88 -0.44 7.89 8.60
C LYS A 88 -1.89 8.08 8.16
N ARG A 89 -2.57 9.03 8.77
CA ARG A 89 -3.91 9.42 8.36
C ARG A 89 -3.89 10.87 7.92
N GLU A 90 -4.45 11.14 6.75
CA GLU A 90 -4.42 12.45 6.10
C GLU A 90 -5.76 12.73 5.44
N TYR A 91 -6.04 14.02 5.21
CA TYR A 91 -7.07 14.45 4.28
C TYR A 91 -6.41 14.85 2.97
N VAL A 92 -6.69 14.11 1.90
CA VAL A 92 -6.20 14.41 0.55
C VAL A 92 -7.24 15.25 -0.16
N GLU A 93 -6.87 16.46 -0.58
CA GLU A 93 -7.74 17.37 -1.29
C GLU A 93 -7.68 17.13 -2.80
N TRP A 94 -8.84 17.00 -3.42
CA TRP A 94 -9.01 16.73 -4.83
C TRP A 94 -9.92 17.75 -5.48
N SER A 95 -9.63 18.15 -6.72
CA SER A 95 -10.59 18.78 -7.63
C SER A 95 -11.55 17.75 -8.19
N ASP A 96 -12.70 18.19 -8.71
CA ASP A 96 -13.61 17.29 -9.41
C ASP A 96 -12.98 16.72 -10.69
N ARG A 97 -13.54 15.61 -11.17
CA ARG A 97 -13.07 14.96 -12.41
C ARG A 97 -13.24 15.89 -13.59
N GLY A 98 -12.19 16.07 -14.37
CA GLY A 98 -12.17 16.94 -15.55
C GLY A 98 -11.68 18.37 -15.30
N GLU A 99 -11.50 18.78 -14.05
CA GLU A 99 -11.08 20.14 -13.67
C GLU A 99 -9.63 20.23 -13.21
N GLY A 100 -8.80 19.25 -13.47
CA GLY A 100 -7.41 19.31 -13.01
C GLY A 100 -6.56 18.11 -13.32
N THR A 101 -5.41 18.05 -12.65
CA THR A 101 -4.43 16.97 -12.75
C THR A 101 -4.92 15.70 -12.06
N THR A 102 -4.31 14.57 -12.38
CA THR A 102 -4.47 13.31 -11.65
C THR A 102 -3.79 13.35 -10.28
N ALA A 103 -3.07 14.42 -9.96
CA ALA A 103 -2.45 14.66 -8.66
C ALA A 103 -3.42 15.35 -7.68
N PRO A 104 -3.27 15.15 -6.36
CA PRO A 104 -4.03 15.90 -5.37
C PRO A 104 -3.68 17.39 -5.42
N VAL A 105 -4.64 18.23 -5.05
CA VAL A 105 -4.44 19.67 -4.91
C VAL A 105 -3.58 19.97 -3.70
N ALA A 106 -3.86 19.28 -2.58
CA ALA A 106 -3.11 19.40 -1.33
C ALA A 106 -3.29 18.15 -0.46
N ILE A 107 -2.38 17.98 0.50
CA ILE A 107 -2.44 16.95 1.54
C ILE A 107 -2.45 17.64 2.89
N HIS A 108 -3.48 17.40 3.69
CA HIS A 108 -3.67 18.05 4.98
C HIS A 108 -3.53 17.04 6.12
N SER A 109 -2.84 17.44 7.19
CA SER A 109 -2.85 16.69 8.44
C SER A 109 -4.26 16.62 9.01
N VAL A 110 -4.61 15.55 9.69
CA VAL A 110 -5.88 15.43 10.43
C VAL A 110 -6.02 16.50 11.51
N ASP A 111 -4.92 17.02 12.03
CA ASP A 111 -4.87 18.04 13.07
C ASP A 111 -4.99 19.47 12.50
N SER A 112 -4.95 19.65 11.18
CA SER A 112 -5.10 20.96 10.52
C SER A 112 -6.46 21.62 10.74
N GLY A 113 -7.47 20.82 11.10
CA GLY A 113 -8.83 21.30 11.26
C GLY A 113 -9.59 21.54 9.98
N ILE A 114 -8.98 21.33 8.80
CA ILE A 114 -9.56 21.57 7.46
C ILE A 114 -10.92 20.88 7.27
N ILE A 115 -11.14 19.73 7.88
CA ILE A 115 -12.41 19.00 7.80
C ILE A 115 -13.59 19.80 8.37
N LYS A 116 -13.34 20.76 9.28
CA LYS A 116 -14.39 21.61 9.86
C LYS A 116 -14.90 22.65 8.87
N GLU A 117 -14.14 22.94 7.82
CA GLU A 117 -14.52 23.87 6.75
C GLU A 117 -15.34 23.16 5.67
N ALA A 118 -15.32 21.82 5.66
CA ALA A 118 -16.00 21.04 4.66
C ALA A 118 -17.48 20.81 5.02
N THR A 119 -18.32 20.77 3.98
CA THR A 119 -19.73 20.40 4.08
C THR A 119 -19.95 19.12 3.26
N ARG A 120 -20.68 18.15 3.84
CA ARG A 120 -20.99 16.91 3.13
C ARG A 120 -22.04 17.13 2.07
N ASP A 121 -21.71 16.83 0.82
CA ASP A 121 -22.62 16.95 -0.33
C ASP A 121 -23.55 15.72 -0.46
N ALA A 122 -24.48 15.78 -1.44
CA ALA A 122 -25.42 14.69 -1.72
C ALA A 122 -24.72 13.39 -2.23
N SER A 123 -23.48 13.50 -2.71
CA SER A 123 -22.64 12.37 -3.13
C SER A 123 -21.74 11.86 -1.99
N TYR A 124 -22.01 12.30 -0.76
CA TYR A 124 -21.25 11.96 0.44
C TYR A 124 -19.77 12.38 0.42
N LYS A 125 -19.42 13.39 -0.39
CA LYS A 125 -18.10 14.00 -0.39
C LYS A 125 -18.06 15.17 0.59
N ASP A 126 -16.95 15.29 1.33
CA ASP A 126 -16.69 16.42 2.21
C ASP A 126 -16.11 17.57 1.38
N ARG A 127 -16.97 18.52 0.96
CA ARG A 127 -16.66 19.64 0.08
C ARG A 127 -16.15 20.85 0.83
N LEU A 128 -15.06 21.41 0.33
CA LEU A 128 -14.50 22.69 0.77
C LEU A 128 -15.23 23.87 0.06
N PRO A 129 -15.13 25.08 0.61
CA PRO A 129 -15.70 26.29 -0.02
C PRO A 129 -15.13 26.60 -1.41
N ASN A 130 -13.92 26.15 -1.71
CA ASN A 130 -13.29 26.31 -3.04
C ASN A 130 -13.79 25.32 -4.11
N GLY A 131 -14.76 24.45 -3.77
CA GLY A 131 -15.32 23.43 -4.66
C GLY A 131 -14.58 22.08 -4.65
N ASN A 132 -13.37 22.02 -4.13
CA ASN A 132 -12.62 20.76 -3.96
C ASN A 132 -13.27 19.86 -2.91
N TYR A 133 -12.87 18.59 -2.86
CA TYR A 133 -13.34 17.69 -1.82
C TYR A 133 -12.17 17.02 -1.07
N LEU A 134 -12.42 16.72 0.19
CA LEU A 134 -11.48 16.02 1.06
C LEU A 134 -11.77 14.52 1.06
N GLU A 135 -10.73 13.74 0.87
CA GLU A 135 -10.75 12.30 1.00
C GLU A 135 -9.95 11.88 2.22
N ASN A 136 -10.64 11.30 3.21
CA ASN A 136 -10.00 10.76 4.40
C ASN A 136 -9.24 9.49 4.02
N THR A 137 -7.91 9.52 4.11
CA THR A 137 -7.03 8.47 3.65
C THR A 137 -6.21 7.92 4.82
N ALA A 138 -6.24 6.61 5.00
CA ALA A 138 -5.41 5.86 5.93
C ALA A 138 -4.31 5.15 5.14
N SER A 139 -3.07 5.58 5.30
CA SER A 139 -1.90 5.09 4.58
C SER A 139 -1.07 4.20 5.50
N TYR A 140 -0.77 2.99 5.04
CA TYR A 140 0.13 2.04 5.70
C TYR A 140 1.39 1.87 4.85
N PHE A 141 2.51 2.24 5.39
CA PHE A 141 3.82 1.93 4.85
C PHE A 141 4.20 0.54 5.34
N VAL A 142 4.45 -0.37 4.41
CA VAL A 142 4.64 -1.78 4.70
C VAL A 142 5.90 -2.32 4.04
N LEU A 143 6.47 -3.39 4.58
CA LEU A 143 7.35 -4.27 3.83
C LEU A 143 6.57 -5.52 3.41
N ILE A 144 6.77 -5.96 2.18
CA ILE A 144 6.35 -7.28 1.73
C ILE A 144 7.34 -8.29 2.32
N ASP A 145 7.01 -9.56 2.37
CA ASP A 145 7.84 -10.61 2.98
C ASP A 145 9.18 -10.83 2.28
N ASP A 146 9.35 -10.35 1.05
CA ASP A 146 10.64 -10.30 0.33
C ASP A 146 11.52 -9.09 0.71
N GLY A 147 11.07 -8.24 1.63
CA GLY A 147 11.75 -7.02 2.05
C GLY A 147 11.44 -5.78 1.21
N THR A 148 10.66 -5.91 0.14
CA THR A 148 10.27 -4.77 -0.72
C THR A 148 9.32 -3.84 0.02
N SER A 149 9.60 -2.53 -0.01
CA SER A 149 8.71 -1.52 0.57
C SER A 149 7.51 -1.23 -0.34
N ALA A 150 6.36 -0.98 0.28
CA ALA A 150 5.13 -0.63 -0.43
C ALA A 150 4.21 0.25 0.43
N LEU A 151 3.20 0.83 -0.21
CA LEU A 151 2.16 1.64 0.42
C LEU A 151 0.78 1.03 0.16
N ILE A 152 -0.06 1.02 1.18
CA ILE A 152 -1.46 0.64 1.09
C ILE A 152 -2.29 1.85 1.51
N SER A 153 -3.15 2.34 0.62
CA SER A 153 -4.12 3.39 0.92
C SER A 153 -5.50 2.80 1.15
N MET A 154 -6.09 3.10 2.29
CA MET A 154 -7.47 2.71 2.64
C MET A 154 -8.33 3.96 2.77
N LYS A 155 -9.41 4.01 2.00
CA LYS A 155 -10.31 5.15 1.89
C LYS A 155 -11.76 4.68 2.04
N SER A 156 -12.69 5.59 2.20
CA SER A 156 -14.13 5.33 2.14
C SER A 156 -14.53 4.09 2.98
N THR A 157 -15.13 3.08 2.38
CA THR A 157 -15.55 1.83 3.06
C THR A 157 -14.39 1.08 3.71
N GLN A 158 -13.17 1.20 3.16
CA GLN A 158 -11.97 0.53 3.67
C GLN A 158 -11.45 1.14 4.99
N LEU A 159 -11.89 2.34 5.37
CA LEU A 159 -11.57 2.91 6.68
C LEU A 159 -12.09 2.06 7.85
N LYS A 160 -13.14 1.26 7.65
CA LYS A 160 -13.60 0.29 8.64
C LYS A 160 -12.56 -0.82 8.84
N VAL A 161 -11.99 -1.33 7.75
CA VAL A 161 -10.92 -2.33 7.78
C VAL A 161 -9.67 -1.76 8.46
N SER A 162 -9.28 -0.55 8.10
CA SER A 162 -8.18 0.19 8.73
C SER A 162 -8.35 0.28 10.25
N ARG A 163 -9.52 0.70 10.74
CA ARG A 163 -9.80 0.77 12.19
C ARG A 163 -9.70 -0.59 12.87
N SER A 164 -10.24 -1.64 12.25
CA SER A 164 -10.16 -3.01 12.79
C SER A 164 -8.72 -3.48 12.86
N TRP A 165 -7.92 -3.21 11.83
CA TRP A 165 -6.50 -3.59 11.81
C TRP A 165 -5.70 -2.85 12.87
N ASN A 166 -5.87 -1.53 13.00
CA ASN A 166 -5.24 -0.75 14.06
C ASN A 166 -5.59 -1.27 15.47
N SER A 167 -6.86 -1.63 15.69
CA SER A 167 -7.30 -2.23 16.95
C SER A 167 -6.67 -3.60 17.18
N MET A 168 -6.57 -4.43 16.15
CA MET A 168 -5.89 -5.74 16.20
C MET A 168 -4.42 -5.58 16.61
N MET A 169 -3.67 -4.66 15.95
CA MET A 169 -2.28 -4.39 16.29
C MET A 169 -2.11 -3.88 17.72
N ASN A 170 -2.95 -2.93 18.13
CA ASN A 170 -2.87 -2.35 19.49
C ASN A 170 -3.28 -3.32 20.60
N SER A 171 -4.07 -4.34 20.28
CA SER A 171 -4.52 -5.37 21.25
C SER A 171 -3.42 -6.38 21.59
N ILE A 172 -2.34 -6.45 20.82
CA ILE A 172 -1.24 -7.38 21.08
C ILE A 172 -0.51 -6.93 22.34
N LYS A 173 -0.40 -7.86 23.31
CA LYS A 173 0.34 -7.64 24.55
C LYS A 173 1.40 -8.72 24.73
N LEU A 174 2.64 -8.27 24.90
CA LEU A 174 3.77 -9.15 25.17
C LEU A 174 4.30 -8.90 26.59
N LYS A 175 4.83 -9.94 27.22
CA LYS A 175 5.46 -9.83 28.54
C LYS A 175 6.93 -9.50 28.38
N GLY A 176 7.34 -8.34 28.83
CA GLY A 176 8.74 -7.90 28.89
C GLY A 176 9.31 -7.92 30.30
N LYS A 177 10.52 -7.41 30.47
CA LYS A 177 11.19 -7.31 31.78
C LYS A 177 10.44 -6.42 32.76
N ASN A 178 9.79 -5.36 32.26
CA ASN A 178 9.10 -4.34 33.05
C ASN A 178 7.56 -4.50 33.05
N GLY A 179 7.06 -5.67 32.67
CA GLY A 179 5.63 -5.97 32.62
C GLY A 179 5.09 -6.14 31.20
N MET A 180 3.77 -5.98 31.06
CA MET A 180 3.09 -6.10 29.76
C MET A 180 3.29 -4.85 28.93
N PHE A 181 3.57 -5.00 27.63
CA PHE A 181 3.72 -3.89 26.68
C PHE A 181 3.05 -4.19 25.36
N THR A 182 2.68 -3.17 24.62
CA THR A 182 2.23 -3.26 23.21
C THR A 182 3.47 -3.12 22.32
N PRO A 183 3.78 -4.15 21.51
CA PRO A 183 4.94 -4.05 20.59
C PRO A 183 4.68 -3.06 19.46
N ALA A 184 5.75 -2.63 18.79
CA ALA A 184 5.64 -1.83 17.59
C ALA A 184 4.85 -2.57 16.50
N MET A 185 4.19 -1.84 15.60
CA MET A 185 3.35 -2.45 14.55
C MET A 185 4.16 -3.39 13.64
N TYR A 186 5.45 -3.14 13.41
CA TYR A 186 6.35 -3.98 12.63
C TYR A 186 6.85 -5.24 13.36
N SER A 187 6.25 -5.57 14.50
CA SER A 187 6.60 -6.80 15.25
C SER A 187 5.91 -8.06 14.71
N HIS A 188 4.89 -7.90 13.88
CA HIS A 188 4.07 -9.01 13.38
C HIS A 188 3.86 -8.94 11.88
N ILE A 189 3.73 -10.12 11.29
CA ILE A 189 3.36 -10.33 9.89
C ILE A 189 1.84 -10.45 9.82
N TYR A 190 1.26 -9.85 8.79
CA TYR A 190 -0.15 -9.93 8.43
C TYR A 190 -0.29 -10.40 6.99
N ASN A 191 -1.29 -11.23 6.72
CA ASN A 191 -1.65 -11.58 5.36
C ASN A 191 -2.74 -10.62 4.88
N LEU A 192 -2.43 -9.89 3.82
CA LEU A 192 -3.32 -8.93 3.17
C LEU A 192 -4.01 -9.65 2.01
N LYS A 193 -5.33 -9.79 2.09
CA LYS A 193 -6.17 -10.45 1.10
C LYS A 193 -7.21 -9.50 0.54
N THR A 194 -7.91 -9.94 -0.49
CA THR A 194 -9.09 -9.26 -1.01
C THR A 194 -10.34 -10.09 -0.83
N VAL A 195 -11.47 -9.42 -0.69
CA VAL A 195 -12.78 -10.05 -0.59
C VAL A 195 -13.79 -9.26 -1.41
N GLN A 196 -14.63 -9.98 -2.13
CA GLN A 196 -15.74 -9.38 -2.87
C GLN A 196 -16.79 -8.86 -1.89
N GLN A 197 -17.21 -7.63 -2.11
CA GLN A 197 -18.26 -6.94 -1.35
C GLN A 197 -19.34 -6.46 -2.30
N SER A 198 -20.57 -6.34 -1.82
CA SER A 198 -21.69 -5.85 -2.61
C SER A 198 -22.68 -5.05 -1.77
N ASN A 199 -23.37 -4.12 -2.41
CA ASN A 199 -24.55 -3.44 -1.90
C ASN A 199 -25.51 -3.15 -3.08
N ASP A 200 -26.57 -2.40 -2.82
CA ASP A 200 -27.57 -2.02 -3.82
C ASP A 200 -27.01 -1.21 -5.00
N LYS A 201 -25.81 -0.65 -4.87
CA LYS A 201 -25.14 0.17 -5.88
C LYS A 201 -24.15 -0.61 -6.75
N GLY A 202 -23.79 -1.84 -6.35
CA GLY A 202 -22.87 -2.67 -7.13
C GLY A 202 -21.99 -3.59 -6.28
N THR A 203 -21.01 -4.16 -6.97
CA THR A 203 -20.06 -5.12 -6.43
C THR A 203 -18.63 -4.61 -6.62
N TRP A 204 -17.81 -4.73 -5.61
CA TRP A 204 -16.38 -4.34 -5.65
C TRP A 204 -15.54 -5.31 -4.82
N PHE A 205 -14.24 -5.19 -4.92
CA PHE A 205 -13.30 -5.90 -4.05
C PHE A 205 -12.71 -4.95 -3.02
N GLY A 206 -12.59 -5.42 -1.79
CA GLY A 206 -11.99 -4.68 -0.68
C GLY A 206 -10.97 -5.50 0.08
N TRP A 207 -10.20 -4.84 0.92
CA TRP A 207 -9.20 -5.49 1.76
C TRP A 207 -9.82 -6.30 2.88
N THR A 208 -9.18 -7.43 3.18
CA THR A 208 -9.30 -8.14 4.46
C THR A 208 -7.91 -8.50 4.96
N ILE A 209 -7.74 -8.58 6.29
CA ILE A 209 -6.43 -8.70 6.91
C ILE A 209 -6.48 -9.75 8.01
N GLU A 210 -5.53 -10.67 7.95
CA GLU A 210 -5.37 -11.75 8.93
C GLU A 210 -4.01 -11.65 9.59
N LYS A 211 -3.95 -11.82 10.92
CA LYS A 211 -2.67 -11.88 11.61
C LYS A 211 -2.02 -13.25 11.39
N VAL A 212 -0.79 -13.27 10.89
CA VAL A 212 0.00 -14.50 10.69
C VAL A 212 0.76 -14.86 11.95
N GLY A 213 1.60 -13.95 12.46
CA GLY A 213 2.44 -14.22 13.64
C GLY A 213 3.53 -13.17 13.84
N PRO A 214 4.39 -13.35 14.84
CA PRO A 214 5.53 -12.45 15.04
C PRO A 214 6.58 -12.62 13.93
N VAL A 215 7.27 -11.53 13.60
CA VAL A 215 8.44 -11.56 12.73
C VAL A 215 9.54 -12.39 13.39
N GLN A 216 10.04 -13.41 12.70
CA GLN A 216 11.07 -14.32 13.20
C GLN A 216 12.47 -13.95 12.70
N ASP A 217 12.53 -13.35 11.52
CA ASP A 217 13.76 -12.91 10.87
C ASP A 217 14.23 -11.58 11.47
N LYS A 218 15.49 -11.54 11.95
CA LYS A 218 16.08 -10.36 12.58
C LYS A 218 16.41 -9.27 11.57
N ASP A 219 16.82 -9.64 10.37
CA ASP A 219 17.22 -8.70 9.32
C ASP A 219 15.98 -8.05 8.75
N LEU A 220 14.92 -8.82 8.51
CA LEU A 220 13.62 -8.30 8.09
C LEU A 220 12.99 -7.39 9.17
N TYR A 221 13.11 -7.74 10.46
CA TYR A 221 12.69 -6.86 11.56
C TYR A 221 13.51 -5.57 11.60
N GLY A 222 14.83 -5.66 11.37
CA GLY A 222 15.72 -4.51 11.30
C GLY A 222 15.37 -3.58 10.14
N ALA A 223 15.12 -4.13 8.95
CA ALA A 223 14.66 -3.40 7.77
C ALA A 223 13.33 -2.69 8.02
N ALA A 224 12.34 -3.38 8.61
CA ALA A 224 11.03 -2.80 8.94
C ALA A 224 11.15 -1.63 9.94
N LYS A 225 12.00 -1.76 10.96
CA LYS A 225 12.29 -0.69 11.92
C LYS A 225 12.97 0.51 11.25
N SER A 226 13.93 0.28 10.35
CA SER A 226 14.63 1.33 9.61
C SER A 226 13.67 2.06 8.69
N PHE A 227 12.85 1.35 7.95
CA PHE A 227 11.83 1.93 7.08
C PHE A 227 10.81 2.75 7.87
N ALA A 228 10.31 2.25 9.01
CA ALA A 228 9.46 3.02 9.91
C ALA A 228 10.11 4.34 10.38
N SER A 229 11.40 4.30 10.65
CA SER A 229 12.16 5.49 11.06
C SER A 229 12.25 6.52 9.93
N SER A 230 12.55 6.09 8.70
CA SER A 230 12.63 6.98 7.53
C SER A 230 11.29 7.64 7.22
N VAL A 231 10.18 6.89 7.29
CA VAL A 231 8.83 7.47 7.14
C VAL A 231 8.52 8.48 8.25
N ASN A 232 8.85 8.16 9.49
CA ASN A 232 8.62 9.07 10.63
C ASN A 232 9.42 10.37 10.54
N LYS A 233 10.63 10.33 9.97
CA LYS A 233 11.46 11.53 9.73
C LYS A 233 10.99 12.36 8.54
N GLY A 234 10.15 11.79 7.67
CA GLY A 234 9.71 12.43 6.44
C GLY A 234 10.62 12.17 5.23
N ASP A 235 11.65 11.32 5.39
CA ASP A 235 12.53 10.92 4.29
C ASP A 235 11.75 10.13 3.20
N VAL A 236 10.68 9.45 3.61
CA VAL A 236 9.77 8.71 2.71
C VAL A 236 8.35 9.22 2.90
N THR A 237 7.71 9.64 1.81
CA THR A 237 6.36 10.19 1.82
C THR A 237 5.45 9.47 0.83
N ALA A 238 4.14 9.47 1.10
CA ALA A 238 3.14 8.99 0.17
C ALA A 238 2.92 10.03 -0.94
N LYS A 239 3.25 9.68 -2.19
CA LYS A 239 2.92 10.51 -3.36
C LYS A 239 1.56 10.06 -3.89
N HIS A 240 0.46 10.61 -3.35
CA HIS A 240 -0.89 10.34 -3.83
C HIS A 240 -1.08 10.92 -5.24
N GLY A 241 -1.73 10.17 -6.11
CA GLY A 241 -1.96 10.57 -7.51
C GLY A 241 -0.86 10.10 -8.48
N GLY A 242 -1.16 10.20 -9.78
CA GLY A 242 -0.31 9.67 -10.84
C GLY A 242 -0.54 8.17 -11.10
N ASP A 243 0.44 7.50 -11.69
CA ASP A 243 0.35 6.08 -12.05
C ASP A 243 0.30 5.12 -10.84
N GLY A 244 0.70 5.59 -9.65
CA GLY A 244 0.68 4.82 -8.41
C GLY A 244 -0.71 4.68 -7.80
N GLU A 245 -1.58 5.66 -7.98
CA GLU A 245 -2.92 5.68 -7.40
C GLU A 245 -3.96 6.05 -8.48
N ALA A 246 -4.15 5.16 -9.47
CA ALA A 246 -5.26 5.33 -10.38
C ALA A 246 -6.55 5.30 -9.57
N LYS A 247 -7.33 6.40 -9.60
CA LYS A 247 -8.69 6.41 -9.02
C LYS A 247 -9.42 5.23 -9.63
N SER A 248 -9.77 4.22 -8.82
CA SER A 248 -10.60 3.15 -9.31
C SER A 248 -11.93 3.78 -9.75
N LYS A 249 -12.35 3.50 -10.97
CA LYS A 249 -13.70 3.90 -11.44
C LYS A 249 -14.79 3.19 -10.63
N ASP A 250 -14.38 2.22 -9.82
CA ASP A 250 -15.19 1.36 -8.97
C ASP A 250 -15.47 1.94 -7.57
N GLU A 251 -15.05 3.18 -7.27
CA GLU A 251 -15.57 3.86 -6.09
C GLU A 251 -17.04 4.13 -6.29
N VAL A 252 -17.84 3.15 -5.90
CA VAL A 252 -19.29 3.29 -5.81
C VAL A 252 -19.56 4.40 -4.79
N PRO A 253 -20.29 5.46 -5.12
CA PRO A 253 -20.70 6.46 -4.14
C PRO A 253 -21.44 5.77 -3.01
N LEU A 254 -21.07 6.09 -1.80
CA LEU A 254 -21.73 5.63 -0.58
C LEU A 254 -23.22 6.01 -0.57
#